data_095621f12e3b7997cf254460497db458
#
_entry.id   095621f12e3b7997cf254460497db458
#
_cell.length_a   1.000
_cell.length_b   1.000
_cell.length_c   1.000
_cell.angle_alpha   90.00
_cell.angle_beta   90.00
_cell.angle_gamma   90.00
#
_symmetry.space_group_name_H-M   'P 1'
#
loop_
_entity.id
_entity.type
_entity.pdbx_description
1 polymer ?
#
loop_
_entity_poly.entity_id
_entity_poly.type
_entity_poly.pdbx_seq_one_letter_code
_entity_poly.pdbx_strand_id
1 'polypeptide(L)'
;TVSGGAEGVATGIAQCDGELVTILDFERIVAEIAPETSIQVSEVEQLGPRERNDKPIWVAEDSILLSKMIADSLRKANYVNLHMFSNGLELWESLSALPQDGILERDVALIITDIEMPQMDGHRLTKLVKDSSRFKEIPLIIFSSLISEEMRRKGRDLGADEQLTKPEIGHLVDVMDHLLARQSKTRG
;
A
#
# COMPACT_ATOMS: atom_id res chain seq x y z
N THR A 1 -39.00 -19.88 5.64
CA THR A 1 -38.10 -19.91 4.50
C THR A 1 -37.34 -18.59 4.43
N VAL A 2 -36.24 -18.47 5.15
CA VAL A 2 -35.22 -17.43 4.93
C VAL A 2 -34.09 -18.14 4.19
N SER A 3 -34.19 -18.12 2.88
CA SER A 3 -33.15 -18.57 1.97
C SER A 3 -32.66 -17.34 1.24
N GLY A 4 -31.39 -16.99 1.43
CA GLY A 4 -30.75 -15.95 0.63
C GLY A 4 -29.85 -14.99 1.41
N GLY A 5 -28.69 -15.47 1.88
CA GLY A 5 -27.72 -14.55 2.48
C GLY A 5 -26.37 -15.18 2.86
N ALA A 6 -26.31 -16.50 3.01
CA ALA A 6 -25.08 -17.14 3.49
C ALA A 6 -24.30 -17.92 2.41
N GLU A 7 -24.89 -18.16 1.24
CA GLU A 7 -24.25 -18.99 0.20
C GLU A 7 -23.13 -18.28 -0.58
N GLY A 8 -22.95 -16.97 -0.40
CA GLY A 8 -21.96 -16.18 -1.13
C GLY A 8 -20.68 -15.86 -0.37
N VAL A 9 -20.64 -16.03 0.95
CA VAL A 9 -19.57 -15.57 1.83
C VAL A 9 -18.81 -16.71 2.51
N ALA A 10 -19.07 -17.96 2.20
CA ALA A 10 -18.34 -19.11 2.72
C ALA A 10 -17.38 -19.66 1.67
N THR A 11 -16.11 -19.79 2.03
CA THR A 11 -15.07 -20.43 1.18
C THR A 11 -14.97 -21.92 1.37
N GLY A 12 -15.52 -22.45 2.47
CA GLY A 12 -15.48 -23.87 2.75
C GLY A 12 -16.04 -24.25 4.12
N ILE A 13 -16.05 -25.55 4.36
CA ILE A 13 -16.43 -26.15 5.65
C ILE A 13 -15.28 -27.04 6.11
N ALA A 14 -14.78 -26.84 7.32
CA ALA A 14 -13.80 -27.70 7.95
C ALA A 14 -14.42 -28.45 9.13
N GLN A 15 -13.88 -29.61 9.47
CA GLN A 15 -14.27 -30.35 10.65
C GLN A 15 -13.16 -30.23 11.70
N CYS A 16 -13.47 -29.64 12.86
CA CYS A 16 -12.58 -29.51 14.00
C CYS A 16 -13.23 -30.18 15.22
N ASP A 17 -12.55 -31.10 15.84
CA ASP A 17 -12.99 -31.81 17.06
C ASP A 17 -14.41 -32.41 16.98
N GLY A 18 -14.82 -32.84 15.77
CA GLY A 18 -16.13 -33.40 15.50
C GLY A 18 -17.24 -32.38 15.19
N GLU A 19 -16.94 -31.09 15.27
CA GLU A 19 -17.84 -30.01 14.90
C GLU A 19 -17.57 -29.51 13.47
N LEU A 20 -18.62 -29.07 12.77
CA LEU A 20 -18.50 -28.45 11.45
C LEU A 20 -18.30 -26.94 11.61
N VAL A 21 -17.19 -26.43 11.13
CA VAL A 21 -16.83 -25.00 11.14
C VAL A 21 -16.91 -24.44 9.74
N THR A 22 -17.72 -23.41 9.55
CA THR A 22 -17.79 -22.69 8.27
C THR A 22 -16.64 -21.71 8.17
N ILE A 23 -15.86 -21.82 7.11
CA ILE A 23 -14.78 -20.89 6.78
C ILE A 23 -15.40 -19.75 5.95
N LEU A 24 -15.37 -18.54 6.51
CA LEU A 24 -15.92 -17.36 5.84
C LEU A 24 -14.89 -16.72 4.91
N ASP A 25 -15.37 -16.25 3.77
CA ASP A 25 -14.61 -15.37 2.86
C ASP A 25 -14.64 -13.93 3.40
N PHE A 26 -13.66 -13.61 4.21
CA PHE A 26 -13.58 -12.30 4.85
C PHE A 26 -13.33 -11.17 3.84
N GLU A 27 -12.57 -11.43 2.78
CA GLU A 27 -12.30 -10.47 1.71
C GLU A 27 -13.61 -10.10 0.99
N ARG A 28 -14.46 -11.09 0.72
CA ARG A 28 -15.78 -10.88 0.12
C ARG A 28 -16.75 -10.18 1.05
N ILE A 29 -16.73 -10.50 2.35
CA ILE A 29 -17.54 -9.79 3.36
C ILE A 29 -17.16 -8.31 3.38
N VAL A 30 -15.88 -7.98 3.42
CA VAL A 30 -15.40 -6.59 3.42
C VAL A 30 -15.80 -5.89 2.12
N ALA A 31 -15.66 -6.55 0.96
CA ALA A 31 -16.06 -5.99 -0.33
C ALA A 31 -17.58 -5.73 -0.44
N GLU A 32 -18.42 -6.55 0.21
CA GLU A 32 -19.87 -6.36 0.23
C GLU A 32 -20.34 -5.28 1.22
N ILE A 33 -19.65 -5.15 2.37
CA ILE A 33 -20.04 -4.20 3.45
C ILE A 33 -19.47 -2.81 3.19
N ALA A 34 -18.27 -2.71 2.65
CA ALA A 34 -17.58 -1.47 2.41
C ALA A 34 -16.86 -1.51 1.04
N PRO A 35 -17.61 -1.49 -0.07
CA PRO A 35 -17.05 -1.55 -1.42
C PRO A 35 -16.06 -0.40 -1.69
N GLU A 36 -16.23 0.73 -1.04
CA GLU A 36 -15.33 1.89 -1.11
C GLU A 36 -13.97 1.67 -0.42
N THR A 37 -13.84 0.66 0.42
CA THR A 37 -12.57 0.28 1.06
C THR A 37 -11.92 -0.94 0.42
N SER A 38 -12.65 -1.62 -0.48
CA SER A 38 -12.21 -2.82 -1.17
C SER A 38 -11.26 -2.45 -2.30
N ILE A 39 -10.00 -2.84 -2.18
CA ILE A 39 -9.01 -2.69 -3.25
C ILE A 39 -9.43 -3.59 -4.43
N GLN A 40 -9.81 -2.97 -5.56
CA GLN A 40 -10.27 -3.70 -6.74
C GLN A 40 -9.08 -4.20 -7.56
N VAL A 41 -8.67 -5.43 -7.31
CA VAL A 41 -7.59 -6.10 -8.04
C VAL A 41 -7.84 -6.15 -9.56
N SER A 42 -9.11 -6.13 -9.99
CA SER A 42 -9.53 -6.05 -11.39
C SER A 42 -9.03 -4.79 -12.12
N GLU A 43 -8.79 -3.68 -11.41
CA GLU A 43 -8.23 -2.47 -12.01
C GLU A 43 -6.81 -2.69 -12.51
N VAL A 44 -6.01 -3.49 -11.79
CA VAL A 44 -4.64 -3.82 -12.19
C VAL A 44 -4.63 -4.67 -13.47
N GLU A 45 -5.60 -5.54 -13.65
CA GLU A 45 -5.73 -6.37 -14.85
C GLU A 45 -6.03 -5.53 -16.11
N GLN A 46 -6.68 -4.37 -15.95
CA GLN A 46 -6.96 -3.43 -17.04
C GLN A 46 -5.70 -2.69 -17.54
N LEU A 47 -4.62 -2.66 -16.75
CA LEU A 47 -3.36 -2.01 -17.14
C LEU A 47 -2.60 -2.79 -18.22
N GLY A 48 -3.04 -4.00 -18.56
CA GLY A 48 -2.43 -4.85 -19.57
C GLY A 48 -1.10 -5.51 -19.14
N PRO A 49 -0.40 -6.15 -20.09
CA PRO A 49 0.88 -6.80 -19.81
C PRO A 49 1.93 -5.80 -19.36
N ARG A 50 2.63 -6.10 -18.27
CA ARG A 50 3.64 -5.22 -17.66
C ARG A 50 4.97 -5.95 -17.54
N GLU A 51 6.06 -5.23 -17.74
CA GLU A 51 7.39 -5.75 -17.49
C GLU A 51 7.65 -5.89 -15.97
N ARG A 52 8.49 -6.84 -15.62
CA ARG A 52 8.93 -7.06 -14.25
C ARG A 52 9.70 -5.85 -13.73
N ASN A 53 9.33 -5.36 -12.56
CA ASN A 53 9.97 -4.25 -11.88
C ASN A 53 10.55 -4.71 -10.53
N ASP A 54 11.89 -4.72 -10.45
CA ASP A 54 12.62 -5.16 -9.25
C ASP A 54 12.99 -4.00 -8.30
N LYS A 55 12.54 -2.77 -8.59
CA LYS A 55 12.79 -1.62 -7.71
C LYS A 55 12.15 -1.85 -6.34
N PRO A 56 12.88 -1.58 -5.23
CA PRO A 56 12.36 -1.82 -3.90
C PRO A 56 11.30 -0.78 -3.53
N ILE A 57 10.09 -1.25 -3.28
CA ILE A 57 8.93 -0.46 -2.85
C ILE A 57 8.67 -0.75 -1.38
N TRP A 58 8.67 0.28 -0.57
CA TRP A 58 8.41 0.17 0.86
C TRP A 58 7.00 0.65 1.17
N VAL A 59 6.23 -0.16 1.92
CA VAL A 59 4.81 0.11 2.19
C VAL A 59 4.56 0.03 3.69
N ALA A 60 4.02 1.09 4.30
CA ALA A 60 3.54 1.11 5.67
C ALA A 60 2.01 1.07 5.70
N GLU A 61 1.46 0.01 6.30
CA GLU A 61 0.04 -0.28 6.40
C GLU A 61 -0.20 -1.16 7.64
N ASP A 62 -1.03 -0.73 8.59
CA ASP A 62 -1.25 -1.44 9.84
C ASP A 62 -2.31 -2.56 9.74
N SER A 63 -3.23 -2.44 8.80
CA SER A 63 -4.20 -3.49 8.54
C SER A 63 -3.56 -4.66 7.80
N ILE A 64 -3.50 -5.83 8.45
CA ILE A 64 -2.95 -7.07 7.86
C ILE A 64 -3.66 -7.41 6.56
N LEU A 65 -4.99 -7.23 6.50
CA LEU A 65 -5.79 -7.52 5.31
C LEU A 65 -5.44 -6.55 4.17
N LEU A 66 -5.47 -5.24 4.42
CA LEU A 66 -5.16 -4.23 3.41
C LEU A 66 -3.70 -4.32 2.94
N SER A 67 -2.76 -4.55 3.86
CA SER A 67 -1.34 -4.78 3.54
C SER A 67 -1.17 -5.94 2.57
N LYS A 68 -1.86 -7.07 2.81
CA LYS A 68 -1.85 -8.21 1.89
C LYS A 68 -2.48 -7.86 0.54
N MET A 69 -3.64 -7.20 0.52
CA MET A 69 -4.33 -6.81 -0.72
C MET A 69 -3.49 -5.84 -1.57
N ILE A 70 -2.83 -4.85 -0.94
CA ILE A 70 -1.90 -3.94 -1.61
C ILE A 70 -0.73 -4.74 -2.20
N ALA A 71 -0.09 -5.60 -1.41
CA ALA A 71 1.04 -6.39 -1.85
C ALA A 71 0.67 -7.31 -3.03
N ASP A 72 -0.46 -7.99 -2.97
CA ASP A 72 -0.92 -8.89 -4.04
C ASP A 72 -1.27 -8.11 -5.33
N SER A 73 -1.88 -6.93 -5.20
CA SER A 73 -2.17 -6.04 -6.33
C SER A 73 -0.90 -5.51 -6.98
N LEU A 74 0.08 -5.07 -6.19
CA LEU A 74 1.38 -4.61 -6.71
C LEU A 74 2.16 -5.75 -7.38
N ARG A 75 2.11 -6.97 -6.83
CA ARG A 75 2.72 -8.14 -7.48
C ARG A 75 2.06 -8.47 -8.81
N LYS A 76 0.73 -8.38 -8.91
CA LYS A 76 0.01 -8.52 -10.19
C LYS A 76 0.40 -7.44 -11.19
N ALA A 77 0.73 -6.24 -10.72
CA ALA A 77 1.31 -5.17 -11.53
C ALA A 77 2.80 -5.38 -11.84
N ASN A 78 3.36 -6.55 -11.54
CA ASN A 78 4.76 -6.93 -11.73
C ASN A 78 5.79 -6.14 -10.89
N TYR A 79 5.38 -5.49 -9.81
CA TYR A 79 6.29 -5.02 -8.77
C TYR A 79 6.61 -6.17 -7.81
N VAL A 80 7.84 -6.69 -7.84
CA VAL A 80 8.19 -7.94 -7.16
C VAL A 80 9.01 -7.75 -5.88
N ASN A 81 9.60 -6.58 -5.69
CA ASN A 81 10.45 -6.27 -4.53
C ASN A 81 9.70 -5.35 -3.56
N LEU A 82 8.85 -5.96 -2.72
CA LEU A 82 7.99 -5.24 -1.78
C LEU A 82 8.44 -5.49 -0.34
N HIS A 83 8.59 -4.41 0.43
CA HIS A 83 8.88 -4.43 1.86
C HIS A 83 7.68 -3.85 2.61
N MET A 84 7.01 -4.69 3.41
CA MET A 84 5.80 -4.32 4.13
C MET A 84 6.13 -4.03 5.61
N PHE A 85 5.61 -2.93 6.13
CA PHE A 85 5.78 -2.48 7.52
C PHE A 85 4.42 -2.27 8.15
N SER A 86 4.27 -2.59 9.43
CA SER A 86 3.00 -2.48 10.15
C SER A 86 2.69 -1.08 10.69
N ASN A 87 3.64 -0.15 10.59
CA ASN A 87 3.47 1.25 10.99
C ASN A 87 4.62 2.12 10.48
N GLY A 88 4.44 3.45 10.59
CA GLY A 88 5.46 4.41 10.15
C GLY A 88 6.76 4.36 10.94
N LEU A 89 6.74 3.92 12.21
CA LEU A 89 7.95 3.84 13.04
C LEU A 89 8.87 2.73 12.54
N GLU A 90 8.34 1.54 12.29
CA GLU A 90 9.12 0.41 11.75
C GLU A 90 9.77 0.76 10.42
N LEU A 91 9.01 1.42 9.52
CA LEU A 91 9.56 1.89 8.25
C LEU A 91 10.68 2.91 8.47
N TRP A 92 10.46 3.90 9.33
CA TRP A 92 11.46 4.93 9.63
C TRP A 92 12.74 4.36 10.24
N GLU A 93 12.63 3.44 11.20
CA GLU A 93 13.79 2.78 11.82
C GLU A 93 14.58 1.97 10.80
N SER A 94 13.88 1.21 9.94
CA SER A 94 14.52 0.45 8.86
C SER A 94 15.22 1.37 7.86
N LEU A 95 14.60 2.49 7.49
CA LEU A 95 15.17 3.49 6.59
C LEU A 95 16.43 4.13 7.21
N SER A 96 16.37 4.44 8.50
CA SER A 96 17.48 5.06 9.24
C SER A 96 18.66 4.11 9.43
N ALA A 97 18.42 2.80 9.43
CA ALA A 97 19.45 1.76 9.55
C ALA A 97 20.18 1.47 8.24
N LEU A 98 19.74 2.01 7.10
CA LEU A 98 20.43 1.81 5.82
C LEU A 98 21.85 2.39 5.84
N PRO A 99 22.84 1.71 5.22
CA PRO A 99 24.22 2.18 5.11
C PRO A 99 24.31 3.57 4.48
N GLN A 100 25.18 4.44 5.00
CA GLN A 100 25.29 5.82 4.53
C GLN A 100 25.98 5.96 3.16
N ASP A 101 26.78 4.99 2.81
CA ASP A 101 27.60 4.91 1.59
C ASP A 101 26.95 4.10 0.46
N GLY A 102 25.72 3.60 0.68
CA GLY A 102 24.93 2.87 -0.30
C GLY A 102 24.26 3.78 -1.36
N ILE A 103 23.91 3.18 -2.50
CA ILE A 103 23.01 3.82 -3.49
C ILE A 103 21.60 3.65 -3.00
N LEU A 104 21.04 4.70 -2.41
CA LEU A 104 19.73 4.68 -1.73
C LEU A 104 18.59 4.07 -2.57
N GLU A 105 18.58 4.32 -3.88
CA GLU A 105 17.55 3.80 -4.80
C GLU A 105 17.60 2.27 -4.99
N ARG A 106 18.73 1.64 -4.67
CA ARG A 106 18.84 0.18 -4.66
C ARG A 106 18.20 -0.43 -3.42
N ASP A 107 18.09 0.38 -2.36
CA ASP A 107 17.53 -0.04 -1.07
C ASP A 107 16.06 0.41 -0.94
N VAL A 108 15.72 1.62 -1.43
CA VAL A 108 14.37 2.19 -1.42
C VAL A 108 14.16 3.07 -2.66
N ALA A 109 13.29 2.66 -3.56
CA ALA A 109 12.97 3.42 -4.76
C ALA A 109 11.70 4.27 -4.60
N LEU A 110 10.75 3.84 -3.75
CA LEU A 110 9.49 4.54 -3.50
C LEU A 110 8.90 4.10 -2.16
N ILE A 111 8.25 5.03 -1.46
CA ILE A 111 7.52 4.77 -0.22
C ILE A 111 6.02 4.99 -0.46
N ILE A 112 5.20 4.06 0.04
CA ILE A 112 3.74 4.18 0.14
C ILE A 112 3.41 4.13 1.63
N THR A 113 2.54 5.02 2.11
CA THR A 113 2.14 5.02 3.51
C THR A 113 0.64 5.28 3.67
N ASP A 114 -0.01 4.53 4.57
CA ASP A 114 -1.29 4.96 5.11
C ASP A 114 -1.10 6.18 6.01
N ILE A 115 -2.19 6.89 6.33
CA ILE A 115 -2.20 8.00 7.29
C ILE A 115 -2.40 7.45 8.70
N GLU A 116 -3.45 6.65 8.91
CA GLU A 116 -3.88 6.21 10.24
C GLU A 116 -3.18 4.91 10.64
N MET A 117 -2.06 5.02 11.34
CA MET A 117 -1.30 3.88 11.85
C MET A 117 -0.88 4.10 13.31
N PRO A 118 -0.73 3.02 14.10
CA PRO A 118 -0.22 3.11 15.47
C PRO A 118 1.24 3.55 15.50
N GLN A 119 1.71 4.05 16.66
CA GLN A 119 3.08 4.47 16.95
C GLN A 119 3.54 5.68 16.14
N MET A 120 3.48 5.63 14.82
CA MET A 120 3.80 6.75 13.93
C MET A 120 2.84 6.77 12.74
N ASP A 121 2.08 7.86 12.63
CA ASP A 121 1.18 8.10 11.52
C ASP A 121 1.93 8.47 10.22
N GLY A 122 1.23 8.34 9.07
CA GLY A 122 1.84 8.59 7.76
C GLY A 122 2.24 10.05 7.52
N HIS A 123 1.58 11.03 8.12
CA HIS A 123 1.98 12.43 8.02
C HIS A 123 3.31 12.68 8.73
N ARG A 124 3.49 12.10 9.93
CA ARG A 124 4.74 12.19 10.67
C ARG A 124 5.87 11.49 9.93
N LEU A 125 5.61 10.29 9.37
CA LEU A 125 6.58 9.59 8.52
C LEU A 125 6.96 10.47 7.31
N THR A 126 5.98 11.02 6.59
CA THR A 126 6.21 11.92 5.45
C THR A 126 7.12 13.07 5.83
N LYS A 127 6.83 13.73 6.96
CA LYS A 127 7.65 14.83 7.46
C LYS A 127 9.10 14.41 7.70
N LEU A 128 9.32 13.30 8.39
CA LEU A 128 10.67 12.81 8.70
C LEU A 128 11.46 12.46 7.42
N VAL A 129 10.82 11.83 6.45
CA VAL A 129 11.43 11.49 5.16
C VAL A 129 11.78 12.78 4.39
N LYS A 130 10.85 13.71 4.26
CA LYS A 130 11.01 14.92 3.45
C LYS A 130 11.89 15.99 4.09
N ASP A 131 11.97 16.05 5.41
CA ASP A 131 12.92 16.93 6.13
C ASP A 131 14.36 16.37 6.12
N SER A 132 14.54 15.09 5.84
CA SER A 132 15.86 14.45 5.82
C SER A 132 16.63 14.82 4.55
N SER A 133 17.84 15.38 4.70
CA SER A 133 18.73 15.63 3.56
C SER A 133 19.08 14.36 2.77
N ARG A 134 18.99 13.20 3.40
CA ARG A 134 19.31 11.90 2.80
C ARG A 134 18.12 11.30 2.06
N PHE A 135 16.90 11.42 2.60
CA PHE A 135 15.74 10.66 2.13
C PHE A 135 14.71 11.49 1.37
N LYS A 136 14.81 12.84 1.40
CA LYS A 136 13.80 13.74 0.81
C LYS A 136 13.51 13.52 -0.67
N GLU A 137 14.48 12.99 -1.41
CA GLU A 137 14.35 12.70 -2.85
C GLU A 137 13.67 11.36 -3.14
N ILE A 138 13.40 10.53 -2.11
CA ILE A 138 12.61 9.31 -2.28
C ILE A 138 11.17 9.74 -2.54
N PRO A 139 10.54 9.33 -3.66
CA PRO A 139 9.12 9.56 -3.87
C PRO A 139 8.29 8.92 -2.77
N LEU A 140 7.32 9.66 -2.24
CA LEU A 140 6.44 9.21 -1.18
C LEU A 140 4.98 9.49 -1.55
N ILE A 141 4.19 8.43 -1.57
CA ILE A 141 2.75 8.44 -1.83
C ILE A 141 2.01 8.18 -0.53
N ILE A 142 1.05 9.04 -0.19
CA ILE A 142 0.06 8.76 0.84
C ILE A 142 -1.10 8.02 0.17
N PHE A 143 -1.44 6.82 0.68
CA PHE A 143 -2.51 5.96 0.16
C PHE A 143 -3.42 5.55 1.31
N SER A 144 -4.55 6.23 1.49
CA SER A 144 -5.39 6.08 2.68
C SER A 144 -6.89 6.00 2.34
N SER A 145 -7.66 5.31 3.18
CA SER A 145 -9.11 5.15 3.01
C SER A 145 -9.87 6.46 3.22
N LEU A 146 -9.33 7.37 4.02
CA LEU A 146 -9.96 8.64 4.34
C LEU A 146 -8.97 9.79 4.12
N ILE A 147 -9.19 10.61 3.10
CA ILE A 147 -8.41 11.81 2.84
C ILE A 147 -9.36 13.01 2.75
N SER A 148 -9.51 13.75 3.86
CA SER A 148 -10.21 15.03 3.86
C SER A 148 -9.39 16.12 3.14
N GLU A 149 -10.03 17.23 2.78
CA GLU A 149 -9.33 18.38 2.19
C GLU A 149 -8.24 18.94 3.11
N GLU A 150 -8.45 18.88 4.42
CA GLU A 150 -7.44 19.29 5.42
C GLU A 150 -6.23 18.34 5.39
N MET A 151 -6.47 17.04 5.35
CA MET A 151 -5.42 16.00 5.24
C MET A 151 -4.66 16.15 3.92
N ARG A 152 -5.35 16.41 2.79
CA ARG A 152 -4.71 16.69 1.49
C ARG A 152 -3.78 17.88 1.56
N ARG A 153 -4.25 19.00 2.15
CA ARG A 153 -3.43 20.19 2.32
C ARG A 153 -2.21 19.88 3.17
N LYS A 154 -2.42 19.22 4.32
CA LYS A 154 -1.33 18.84 5.22
C LYS A 154 -0.29 17.94 4.53
N GLY A 155 -0.72 16.92 3.78
CA GLY A 155 0.20 16.05 3.05
C GLY A 155 1.02 16.79 2.00
N ARG A 156 0.41 17.74 1.25
CA ARG A 156 1.13 18.63 0.32
C ARG A 156 2.15 19.50 1.03
N ASP A 157 1.76 20.13 2.14
CA ASP A 157 2.64 21.01 2.93
C ASP A 157 3.83 20.24 3.53
N LEU A 158 3.67 18.94 3.79
CA LEU A 158 4.72 18.05 4.25
C LEU A 158 5.60 17.49 3.12
N GLY A 159 5.25 17.76 1.85
CA GLY A 159 6.03 17.37 0.69
C GLY A 159 5.75 15.97 0.16
N ALA A 160 4.61 15.36 0.48
CA ALA A 160 4.18 14.13 -0.20
C ALA A 160 4.12 14.37 -1.71
N ASP A 161 4.65 13.44 -2.51
CA ASP A 161 4.68 13.58 -3.96
C ASP A 161 3.28 13.37 -4.56
N GLU A 162 2.50 12.45 -3.98
CA GLU A 162 1.10 12.21 -4.35
C GLU A 162 0.28 11.74 -3.15
N GLN A 163 -1.05 11.89 -3.26
CA GLN A 163 -2.01 11.44 -2.25
C GLN A 163 -3.22 10.82 -2.94
N LEU A 164 -3.43 9.55 -2.69
CA LEU A 164 -4.47 8.75 -3.32
C LEU A 164 -5.39 8.12 -2.29
N THR A 165 -6.67 7.98 -2.65
CA THR A 165 -7.65 7.27 -1.83
C THR A 165 -7.66 5.79 -2.17
N LYS A 166 -7.74 4.94 -1.14
CA LYS A 166 -8.15 3.55 -1.33
C LYS A 166 -9.63 3.57 -1.79
N PRO A 167 -10.07 2.79 -2.76
CA PRO A 167 -9.44 1.58 -3.32
C PRO A 167 -8.74 1.77 -4.69
N GLU A 168 -8.39 2.98 -5.10
CA GLU A 168 -7.86 3.32 -6.43
C GLU A 168 -6.48 2.69 -6.72
N ILE A 169 -6.38 1.36 -6.69
CA ILE A 169 -5.11 0.63 -6.84
C ILE A 169 -4.53 0.74 -8.25
N GLY A 170 -5.39 0.80 -9.27
CA GLY A 170 -4.94 1.02 -10.65
C GLY A 170 -4.28 2.38 -10.80
N HIS A 171 -4.87 3.41 -10.23
CA HIS A 171 -4.31 4.76 -10.21
C HIS A 171 -3.01 4.83 -9.39
N LEU A 172 -2.92 4.10 -8.27
CA LEU A 172 -1.66 3.99 -7.51
C LEU A 172 -0.53 3.45 -8.39
N VAL A 173 -0.78 2.39 -9.16
CA VAL A 173 0.23 1.79 -10.06
C VAL A 173 0.67 2.78 -11.14
N ASP A 174 -0.25 3.51 -11.76
CA ASP A 174 0.08 4.53 -12.78
C ASP A 174 0.94 5.66 -12.19
N VAL A 175 0.62 6.13 -10.99
CA VAL A 175 1.39 7.16 -10.30
C VAL A 175 2.78 6.65 -9.92
N MET A 176 2.90 5.41 -9.44
CA MET A 176 4.18 4.77 -9.15
C MET A 176 5.08 4.73 -10.40
N ASP A 177 4.52 4.31 -11.54
CA ASP A 177 5.25 4.28 -12.81
C ASP A 177 5.80 5.65 -13.19
N HIS A 178 4.96 6.70 -13.09
CA HIS A 178 5.37 8.07 -13.39
C HIS A 178 6.48 8.57 -12.46
N LEU A 179 6.37 8.35 -11.16
CA LEU A 179 7.36 8.79 -10.19
C LEU A 179 8.71 8.08 -10.39
N LEU A 180 8.67 6.75 -10.58
CA LEU A 180 9.87 5.94 -10.82
C LEU A 180 10.56 6.25 -12.15
N ALA A 181 9.79 6.62 -13.20
CA ALA A 181 10.34 7.04 -14.50
C ALA A 181 11.01 8.43 -14.41
N ARG A 182 10.46 9.36 -13.62
CA ARG A 182 11.07 10.69 -13.38
C ARG A 182 12.42 10.58 -12.72
N GLN A 183 12.57 9.74 -11.68
CA GLN A 183 13.86 9.51 -11.02
C GLN A 183 14.93 9.05 -12.00
N SER A 184 14.59 8.14 -12.91
CA SER A 184 15.53 7.61 -13.90
C SER A 184 16.03 8.67 -14.89
N LYS A 185 15.25 9.73 -15.17
CA LYS A 185 15.59 10.81 -16.12
C LYS A 185 16.41 11.95 -15.49
N THR A 186 16.30 12.16 -14.20
CA THR A 186 16.96 13.30 -13.52
C THR A 186 18.45 13.05 -13.26
N ARG A 187 18.93 11.82 -13.45
CA ARG A 187 20.28 11.38 -13.14
C ARG A 187 21.07 10.75 -14.32
N GLY A 188 20.53 10.81 -15.55
CA GLY A 188 21.24 10.49 -16.79
C GLY A 188 21.70 11.76 -17.47
#